data_baa377e3bcdc8420dc969d253e1fd6ee
#
_entry.id   baa377e3bcdc8420dc969d253e1fd6ee
#
_cell.length_a   1.000
_cell.length_b   1.000
_cell.length_c   1.000
_cell.angle_alpha   90.00
_cell.angle_beta   90.00
_cell.angle_gamma   90.00
#
_symmetry.space_group_name_H-M   'P 1'
#
loop_
_entity.id
_entity.type
_entity.pdbx_description
1 polymer ?
#
loop_
_entity_poly.entity_id
_entity_poly.type
_entity_poly.pdbx_seq_one_letter_code
_entity_poly.pdbx_strand_id
1 'polypeptide(L)'
;MNIRLAERELNTKYGIFREILYYDGQAESIAIVMGDVAGGSEVLCRIHSHCISAHIFNSVECTCREEMAAAQTIIQHEGRGVIIWLDQEGKGNGHLALIESIPYKLAGDSQAEAYQNAGFNADARSYRPAAEILANLNVISITLLTSSADKADSIRDAGINVAGIRGLGELRG
;
A
#
# COMPACT_ATOMS: atom_id res chain seq x y z
N MET A 1 -8.60 -12.54 -10.14
CA MET A 1 -8.19 -11.64 -11.24
C MET A 1 -8.88 -10.30 -11.05
N ASN A 2 -8.10 -9.24 -10.94
CA ASN A 2 -8.62 -7.88 -10.78
C ASN A 2 -9.22 -7.37 -12.09
N ILE A 3 -10.47 -6.96 -12.05
CA ILE A 3 -11.18 -6.33 -13.17
C ILE A 3 -11.14 -4.83 -12.96
N ARG A 4 -10.70 -4.08 -13.97
CA ARG A 4 -10.77 -2.62 -13.99
C ARG A 4 -12.22 -2.20 -14.23
N LEU A 5 -12.81 -1.47 -13.29
CA LEU A 5 -14.22 -1.10 -13.33
C LEU A 5 -14.44 0.32 -13.84
N ALA A 6 -13.65 1.28 -13.35
CA ALA A 6 -13.85 2.69 -13.66
C ALA A 6 -12.55 3.47 -13.48
N GLU A 7 -12.49 4.66 -14.09
CA GLU A 7 -11.40 5.62 -13.83
C GLU A 7 -11.90 7.06 -13.91
N ARG A 8 -11.16 7.94 -13.26
CA ARG A 8 -11.37 9.39 -13.33
C ARG A 8 -10.07 10.15 -13.09
N GLU A 9 -10.08 11.43 -13.38
CA GLU A 9 -9.09 12.37 -12.86
C GLU A 9 -9.40 12.67 -11.39
N LEU A 10 -8.38 12.59 -10.53
CA LEU A 10 -8.43 12.87 -9.11
C LEU A 10 -7.52 14.05 -8.78
N ASN A 11 -8.11 15.19 -8.43
CA ASN A 11 -7.37 16.37 -7.97
C ASN A 11 -7.02 16.21 -6.48
N THR A 12 -5.75 16.25 -6.16
CA THR A 12 -5.26 16.17 -4.78
C THR A 12 -4.38 17.38 -4.45
N LYS A 13 -4.09 17.59 -3.17
CA LYS A 13 -3.11 18.61 -2.76
C LYS A 13 -1.67 18.31 -3.22
N TYR A 14 -1.42 17.11 -3.73
CA TYR A 14 -0.13 16.65 -4.28
C TYR A 14 -0.12 16.61 -5.81
N GLY A 15 -1.11 17.22 -6.46
CA GLY A 15 -1.26 17.23 -7.91
C GLY A 15 -2.39 16.34 -8.41
N ILE A 16 -2.43 16.17 -9.73
CA ILE A 16 -3.49 15.47 -10.42
C ILE A 16 -3.03 14.03 -10.67
N PHE A 17 -3.82 13.09 -10.22
CA PHE A 17 -3.66 11.67 -10.47
C PHE A 17 -4.82 11.14 -11.31
N ARG A 18 -4.61 10.06 -12.01
CA ARG A 18 -5.65 9.22 -12.58
C ARG A 18 -6.02 8.15 -11.55
N GLU A 19 -7.21 8.19 -11.01
CA GLU A 19 -7.74 7.19 -10.09
C GLU A 19 -8.43 6.07 -10.86
N ILE A 20 -8.07 4.82 -10.57
CA ILE A 20 -8.59 3.64 -11.24
C ILE A 20 -9.09 2.66 -10.19
N LEU A 21 -10.36 2.28 -10.29
CA LEU A 21 -10.98 1.30 -9.42
C LEU A 21 -10.87 -0.09 -10.02
N TYR A 22 -10.45 -1.04 -9.21
CA TYR A 22 -10.37 -2.47 -9.51
C TYR A 22 -11.20 -3.28 -8.51
N TYR A 23 -11.65 -4.46 -8.94
CA TYR A 23 -12.38 -5.41 -8.11
C TYR A 23 -11.99 -6.84 -8.47
N ASP A 24 -11.72 -7.68 -7.48
CA ASP A 24 -11.28 -9.06 -7.68
C ASP A 24 -12.37 -10.13 -7.45
N GLY A 25 -13.59 -9.69 -7.14
CA GLY A 25 -14.72 -10.54 -6.78
C GLY A 25 -14.97 -10.59 -5.26
N GLN A 26 -14.07 -10.05 -4.45
CA GLN A 26 -14.20 -9.99 -2.99
C GLN A 26 -13.96 -8.59 -2.44
N ALA A 27 -12.92 -7.92 -2.90
CA ALA A 27 -12.49 -6.62 -2.41
C ALA A 27 -12.21 -5.63 -3.55
N GLU A 28 -12.37 -4.35 -3.23
CA GLU A 28 -11.93 -3.26 -4.09
C GLU A 28 -10.45 -2.96 -3.86
N SER A 29 -9.79 -2.51 -4.92
CA SER A 29 -8.44 -1.95 -4.88
C SER A 29 -8.41 -0.70 -5.73
N ILE A 30 -7.61 0.28 -5.34
CA ILE A 30 -7.52 1.55 -6.06
C ILE A 30 -6.07 1.78 -6.46
N ALA A 31 -5.84 2.10 -7.73
CA ALA A 31 -4.58 2.64 -8.19
C ALA A 31 -4.72 4.14 -8.47
N ILE A 32 -3.84 4.96 -7.92
CA ILE A 32 -3.68 6.34 -8.36
C ILE A 32 -2.36 6.46 -9.12
N VAL A 33 -2.44 6.98 -10.34
CA VAL A 33 -1.34 7.00 -11.30
C VAL A 33 -1.04 8.43 -11.71
N MET A 34 0.24 8.81 -11.66
CA MET A 34 0.73 10.08 -12.20
C MET A 34 1.65 9.80 -13.38
N GLY A 35 1.49 10.57 -14.45
CA GLY A 35 2.28 10.44 -15.66
C GLY A 35 2.02 9.17 -16.46
N ASP A 36 2.84 8.93 -17.49
CA ASP A 36 2.78 7.69 -18.30
C ASP A 36 3.68 6.63 -17.68
N VAL A 37 3.06 5.53 -17.26
CA VAL A 37 3.75 4.39 -16.61
C VAL A 37 3.80 3.15 -17.50
N ALA A 38 3.06 3.14 -18.61
CA ALA A 38 2.99 1.99 -19.50
C ALA A 38 4.35 1.72 -20.17
N GLY A 39 4.80 0.47 -20.17
CA GLY A 39 6.12 0.07 -20.64
C GLY A 39 7.29 0.59 -19.79
N GLY A 40 6.99 1.18 -18.63
CA GLY A 40 7.99 1.78 -17.75
C GLY A 40 8.74 0.77 -16.91
N SER A 41 10.07 0.95 -16.83
CA SER A 41 10.92 0.27 -15.86
C SER A 41 11.21 1.20 -14.69
N GLU A 42 11.44 0.61 -13.50
CA GLU A 42 11.77 1.31 -12.25
C GLU A 42 10.76 2.40 -11.87
N VAL A 43 9.48 2.18 -12.23
CA VAL A 43 8.40 3.11 -11.91
C VAL A 43 8.27 3.22 -10.39
N LEU A 44 8.27 4.44 -9.85
CA LEU A 44 8.01 4.64 -8.42
C LEU A 44 6.66 4.05 -8.04
N CYS A 45 6.64 3.15 -7.05
CA CYS A 45 5.44 2.46 -6.64
C CYS A 45 5.33 2.39 -5.12
N ARG A 46 4.19 2.79 -4.58
CA ARG A 46 3.79 2.51 -3.19
C ARG A 46 2.65 1.51 -3.18
N ILE A 47 2.80 0.40 -2.47
CA ILE A 47 1.69 -0.49 -2.14
C ILE A 47 1.29 -0.20 -0.69
N HIS A 48 0.07 0.26 -0.51
CA HIS A 48 -0.45 0.79 0.74
C HIS A 48 -1.68 -0.01 1.20
N SER A 49 -1.62 -0.59 2.40
CA SER A 49 -2.77 -1.26 3.01
C SER A 49 -3.68 -0.27 3.71
N HIS A 50 -4.97 -0.57 3.74
CA HIS A 50 -5.96 0.23 4.45
C HIS A 50 -5.57 0.43 5.92
N CYS A 51 -5.83 1.63 6.44
CA CYS A 51 -5.72 1.97 7.84
C CYS A 51 -6.73 3.08 8.17
N ILE A 52 -7.92 2.68 8.60
CA ILE A 52 -9.03 3.61 8.89
C ILE A 52 -8.67 4.55 10.04
N SER A 53 -7.98 4.03 11.07
CA SER A 53 -7.60 4.80 12.25
C SER A 53 -6.71 5.99 11.89
N ALA A 54 -5.69 5.78 11.05
CA ALA A 54 -4.81 6.87 10.64
C ALA A 54 -5.47 7.81 9.63
N HIS A 55 -6.13 7.29 8.58
CA HIS A 55 -6.61 8.10 7.48
C HIS A 55 -7.90 8.85 7.78
N ILE A 56 -8.81 8.26 8.57
CA ILE A 56 -10.13 8.84 8.88
C ILE A 56 -10.12 9.48 10.26
N PHE A 57 -9.61 8.79 11.28
CA PHE A 57 -9.70 9.22 12.67
C PHE A 57 -8.47 9.98 13.18
N ASN A 58 -7.46 10.20 12.34
CA ASN A 58 -6.23 10.92 12.68
C ASN A 58 -5.47 10.30 13.88
N SER A 59 -5.51 8.98 14.02
CA SER A 59 -4.73 8.28 15.05
C SER A 59 -3.23 8.56 14.87
N VAL A 60 -2.55 8.75 15.98
CA VAL A 60 -1.09 8.93 16.06
C VAL A 60 -0.36 7.64 16.41
N GLU A 61 -1.06 6.50 16.42
CA GLU A 61 -0.51 5.20 16.80
C GLU A 61 0.27 4.51 15.66
N CYS A 62 0.19 5.04 14.44
CA CYS A 62 0.96 4.58 13.30
C CYS A 62 1.28 5.74 12.34
N THR A 63 2.17 5.51 11.38
CA THR A 63 2.63 6.49 10.39
C THR A 63 1.97 6.33 9.02
N CYS A 64 0.85 5.59 8.92
CA CYS A 64 0.23 5.26 7.63
C CYS A 64 -0.18 6.49 6.82
N ARG A 65 -0.67 7.54 7.49
CA ARG A 65 -1.03 8.81 6.85
C ARG A 65 0.19 9.52 6.28
N GLU A 66 1.24 9.63 7.08
CA GLU A 66 2.51 10.27 6.72
C GLU A 66 3.20 9.53 5.59
N GLU A 67 3.15 8.20 5.60
CA GLU A 67 3.67 7.35 4.52
C GLU A 67 2.93 7.58 3.20
N MET A 68 1.60 7.72 3.23
CA MET A 68 0.80 8.03 2.05
C MET A 68 1.14 9.43 1.53
N ALA A 69 1.24 10.42 2.41
CA ALA A 69 1.59 11.79 2.06
C ALA A 69 3.00 11.89 1.43
N ALA A 70 3.98 11.19 2.03
CA ALA A 70 5.34 11.12 1.52
C ALA A 70 5.40 10.46 0.14
N ALA A 71 4.70 9.34 -0.06
CA ALA A 71 4.65 8.67 -1.35
C ALA A 71 4.06 9.57 -2.45
N GLN A 72 2.96 10.26 -2.17
CA GLN A 72 2.36 11.20 -3.12
C GLN A 72 3.30 12.37 -3.44
N THR A 73 3.99 12.91 -2.44
CA THR A 73 4.97 13.99 -2.62
C THR A 73 6.15 13.53 -3.51
N ILE A 74 6.70 12.35 -3.23
CA ILE A 74 7.82 11.79 -3.99
C ILE A 74 7.42 11.57 -5.46
N ILE A 75 6.24 10.99 -5.70
CA ILE A 75 5.72 10.74 -7.04
C ILE A 75 5.42 12.07 -7.78
N GLN A 76 4.90 13.08 -7.08
CA GLN A 76 4.69 14.40 -7.64
C GLN A 76 6.00 15.04 -8.12
N HIS A 77 7.06 14.96 -7.34
CA HIS A 77 8.38 15.49 -7.71
C HIS A 77 9.00 14.74 -8.91
N GLU A 78 8.78 13.43 -9.00
CA GLU A 78 9.23 12.62 -10.12
C GLU A 78 8.38 12.85 -11.38
N GLY A 79 7.11 13.26 -11.21
CA GLY A 79 6.14 13.41 -12.29
C GLY A 79 5.60 12.09 -12.84
N ARG A 80 6.01 10.94 -12.28
CA ARG A 80 5.61 9.61 -12.72
C ARG A 80 5.63 8.60 -11.56
N GLY A 81 4.54 7.85 -11.41
CA GLY A 81 4.48 6.78 -10.41
C GLY A 81 3.09 6.25 -10.18
N VAL A 82 3.00 5.24 -9.33
CA VAL A 82 1.76 4.53 -8.98
C VAL A 82 1.66 4.37 -7.47
N ILE A 83 0.50 4.64 -6.91
CA ILE A 83 0.15 4.18 -5.56
C ILE A 83 -1.00 3.19 -5.69
N ILE A 84 -0.83 2.00 -5.12
CA ILE A 84 -1.87 0.98 -5.07
C ILE A 84 -2.34 0.86 -3.63
N TRP A 85 -3.60 1.20 -3.41
CA TRP A 85 -4.29 1.00 -2.14
C TRP A 85 -5.01 -0.34 -2.17
N LEU A 86 -4.80 -1.15 -1.12
CA LEU A 86 -5.43 -2.44 -0.93
C LEU A 86 -6.28 -2.43 0.33
N ASP A 87 -7.50 -2.97 0.24
CA ASP A 87 -8.40 -3.12 1.39
C ASP A 87 -7.96 -4.28 2.28
N GLN A 88 -6.89 -4.06 3.05
CA GLN A 88 -6.24 -5.06 3.91
C GLN A 88 -5.94 -4.47 5.30
N GLU A 89 -6.98 -4.05 6.02
CA GLU A 89 -6.87 -3.56 7.39
C GLU A 89 -6.28 -4.64 8.31
N GLY A 90 -5.58 -4.22 9.36
CA GLY A 90 -5.06 -5.15 10.36
C GLY A 90 -4.08 -6.20 9.79
N LYS A 91 -3.20 -5.81 8.87
CA LYS A 91 -2.35 -6.74 8.11
C LYS A 91 -3.16 -7.85 7.39
N GLY A 92 -4.32 -7.51 6.85
CA GLY A 92 -5.19 -8.45 6.15
C GLY A 92 -6.11 -9.27 7.05
N ASN A 93 -5.99 -9.15 8.38
CA ASN A 93 -6.85 -9.85 9.34
C ASN A 93 -8.17 -9.12 9.61
N GLY A 94 -8.29 -7.86 9.15
CA GLY A 94 -9.46 -7.02 9.39
C GLY A 94 -9.35 -6.12 10.63
N HIS A 95 -10.30 -5.22 10.77
CA HIS A 95 -10.29 -4.19 11.84
C HIS A 95 -10.51 -4.79 13.24
N LEU A 96 -11.31 -5.86 13.36
CA LEU A 96 -11.48 -6.58 14.63
C LEU A 96 -10.13 -7.07 15.15
N ALA A 97 -9.34 -7.71 14.30
CA ALA A 97 -8.04 -8.23 14.68
C ALA A 97 -7.09 -7.11 15.13
N LEU A 98 -7.13 -5.95 14.47
CA LEU A 98 -6.37 -4.78 14.90
C LEU A 98 -6.72 -4.40 16.33
N ILE A 99 -8.02 -4.25 16.67
CA ILE A 99 -8.48 -3.88 18.01
C ILE A 99 -8.08 -4.94 19.04
N GLU A 100 -8.34 -6.20 18.77
CA GLU A 100 -8.03 -7.31 19.69
C GLU A 100 -6.53 -7.48 19.94
N SER A 101 -5.67 -7.04 19.03
CA SER A 101 -4.21 -7.09 19.18
C SER A 101 -3.64 -5.99 20.08
N ILE A 102 -4.39 -4.90 20.32
CA ILE A 102 -3.88 -3.72 21.06
C ILE A 102 -3.41 -4.06 22.49
N PRO A 103 -4.13 -4.84 23.31
CA PRO A 103 -3.67 -5.19 24.67
C PRO A 103 -2.30 -5.87 24.68
N TYR A 104 -2.03 -6.72 23.71
CA TYR A 104 -0.76 -7.43 23.57
C TYR A 104 0.37 -6.50 23.14
N LYS A 105 0.10 -5.58 22.21
CA LYS A 105 1.06 -4.51 21.86
C LYS A 105 1.42 -3.64 23.05
N LEU A 106 0.43 -3.25 23.87
CA LEU A 106 0.65 -2.48 25.09
C LEU A 106 1.45 -3.26 26.14
N ALA A 107 1.36 -4.59 26.12
CA ALA A 107 2.17 -5.47 26.96
C ALA A 107 3.62 -5.64 26.47
N GLY A 108 3.96 -5.14 25.25
CA GLY A 108 5.30 -5.13 24.70
C GLY A 108 5.55 -6.10 23.52
N ASP A 109 4.51 -6.78 23.06
CA ASP A 109 4.62 -7.66 21.91
C ASP A 109 4.91 -6.88 20.62
N SER A 110 5.65 -7.49 19.71
CA SER A 110 5.74 -7.04 18.33
C SER A 110 4.36 -7.10 17.66
N GLN A 111 4.18 -6.40 16.55
CA GLN A 111 2.89 -6.42 15.84
C GLN A 111 2.49 -7.83 15.39
N ALA A 112 3.45 -8.67 14.99
CA ALA A 112 3.20 -10.05 14.56
C ALA A 112 2.75 -10.92 15.74
N GLU A 113 3.48 -10.87 16.86
CA GLU A 113 3.15 -11.61 18.08
C GLU A 113 1.79 -11.17 18.64
N ALA A 114 1.50 -9.88 18.65
CA ALA A 114 0.23 -9.35 19.12
C ALA A 114 -0.97 -9.91 18.32
N TYR A 115 -0.86 -10.03 16.99
CA TYR A 115 -1.89 -10.69 16.19
C TYR A 115 -2.01 -12.18 16.52
N GLN A 116 -0.89 -12.89 16.64
CA GLN A 116 -0.89 -14.31 16.96
C GLN A 116 -1.48 -14.59 18.36
N ASN A 117 -1.12 -13.79 19.36
CA ASN A 117 -1.65 -13.90 20.72
C ASN A 117 -3.14 -13.54 20.80
N ALA A 118 -3.64 -12.70 19.90
CA ALA A 118 -5.07 -12.43 19.74
C ALA A 118 -5.81 -13.48 18.88
N GLY A 119 -5.13 -14.56 18.43
CA GLY A 119 -5.73 -15.65 17.68
C GLY A 119 -5.83 -15.45 16.16
N PHE A 120 -5.06 -14.52 15.61
CA PHE A 120 -5.03 -14.20 14.18
C PHE A 120 -3.68 -14.56 13.52
N ASN A 121 -3.59 -14.43 12.21
CA ASN A 121 -2.33 -14.60 11.49
C ASN A 121 -1.37 -13.44 11.79
N ALA A 122 -0.08 -13.72 11.90
CA ALA A 122 0.96 -12.69 12.05
C ALA A 122 0.90 -11.64 10.90
N ASP A 123 0.67 -12.12 9.69
CA ASP A 123 0.44 -11.32 8.50
C ASP A 123 -0.43 -12.14 7.52
N ALA A 124 -1.60 -11.63 7.15
CA ALA A 124 -2.54 -12.27 6.23
C ALA A 124 -2.67 -11.47 4.92
N ARG A 125 -1.79 -10.49 4.67
CA ARG A 125 -1.83 -9.68 3.45
C ARG A 125 -1.53 -10.51 2.22
N SER A 126 -2.20 -10.16 1.12
CA SER A 126 -1.86 -10.63 -0.22
C SER A 126 -1.46 -9.45 -1.10
N TYR A 127 -0.34 -9.58 -1.79
CA TYR A 127 0.10 -8.60 -2.78
C TYR A 127 -0.25 -8.99 -4.22
N ARG A 128 -0.94 -10.12 -4.40
CA ARG A 128 -1.42 -10.56 -5.70
C ARG A 128 -2.28 -9.52 -6.41
N PRO A 129 -3.23 -8.82 -5.75
CA PRO A 129 -3.99 -7.76 -6.40
C PRO A 129 -3.09 -6.65 -6.96
N ALA A 130 -2.03 -6.28 -6.24
CA ALA A 130 -1.08 -5.27 -6.72
C ALA A 130 -0.30 -5.75 -7.95
N ALA A 131 0.10 -7.03 -8.00
CA ALA A 131 0.77 -7.61 -9.17
C ALA A 131 -0.14 -7.57 -10.41
N GLU A 132 -1.40 -7.95 -10.26
CA GLU A 132 -2.39 -7.93 -11.35
C GLU A 132 -2.67 -6.49 -11.83
N ILE A 133 -2.72 -5.51 -10.93
CA ILE A 133 -2.90 -4.09 -11.26
C ILE A 133 -1.68 -3.55 -12.03
N LEU A 134 -0.47 -3.83 -11.57
CA LEU A 134 0.76 -3.40 -12.26
C LEU A 134 0.86 -4.01 -13.66
N ALA A 135 0.48 -5.29 -13.81
CA ALA A 135 0.41 -5.94 -15.11
C ALA A 135 -0.66 -5.28 -16.02
N ASN A 136 -1.83 -4.94 -15.48
CA ASN A 136 -2.88 -4.22 -16.23
C ASN A 136 -2.43 -2.82 -16.67
N LEU A 137 -1.60 -2.14 -15.85
CA LEU A 137 -1.00 -0.85 -16.17
C LEU A 137 0.21 -0.99 -17.13
N ASN A 138 0.57 -2.20 -17.50
CA ASN A 138 1.73 -2.52 -18.33
C ASN A 138 3.06 -1.99 -17.75
N VAL A 139 3.23 -2.04 -16.43
CA VAL A 139 4.48 -1.67 -15.73
C VAL A 139 5.46 -2.85 -15.78
N ILE A 140 6.68 -2.62 -16.25
CA ILE A 140 7.72 -3.68 -16.39
C ILE A 140 8.40 -3.96 -15.06
N SER A 141 8.80 -2.92 -14.33
CA SER A 141 9.41 -3.03 -13.01
C SER A 141 9.15 -1.79 -12.18
N ILE A 142 9.30 -1.94 -10.85
CA ILE A 142 9.07 -0.86 -9.90
C ILE A 142 10.30 -0.56 -9.06
N THR A 143 10.45 0.71 -8.65
CA THR A 143 11.18 1.11 -7.45
C THR A 143 10.18 1.27 -6.32
N LEU A 144 10.25 0.35 -5.35
CA LEU A 144 9.27 0.30 -4.24
C LEU A 144 9.55 1.37 -3.20
N LEU A 145 8.55 2.20 -2.93
CA LEU A 145 8.59 3.20 -1.86
C LEU A 145 8.25 2.54 -0.51
N THR A 146 9.27 2.15 0.23
CA THR A 146 9.15 1.52 1.55
C THR A 146 10.44 1.63 2.35
N SER A 147 10.33 1.57 3.67
CA SER A 147 11.49 1.44 4.58
C SER A 147 11.70 -0.01 5.07
N SER A 148 10.82 -0.96 4.65
CA SER A 148 10.84 -2.35 5.10
C SER A 148 11.37 -3.27 4.00
N ALA A 149 12.49 -3.95 4.27
CA ALA A 149 13.05 -4.98 3.39
C ALA A 149 12.13 -6.20 3.30
N ASP A 150 11.60 -6.66 4.44
CA ASP A 150 10.70 -7.83 4.49
C ASP A 150 9.44 -7.63 3.64
N LYS A 151 8.93 -6.39 3.60
CA LYS A 151 7.81 -6.04 2.73
C LYS A 151 8.18 -6.16 1.25
N ALA A 152 9.40 -5.77 0.88
CA ALA A 152 9.87 -5.88 -0.49
C ALA A 152 9.98 -7.34 -0.94
N ASP A 153 10.43 -8.23 -0.06
CA ASP A 153 10.53 -9.66 -0.36
C ASP A 153 9.14 -10.29 -0.54
N SER A 154 8.19 -10.01 0.35
CA SER A 154 6.79 -10.45 0.20
C SER A 154 6.14 -9.95 -1.11
N ILE A 155 6.52 -8.76 -1.58
CA ILE A 155 6.05 -8.20 -2.84
C ILE A 155 6.68 -8.91 -4.04
N ARG A 156 7.98 -9.25 -3.98
CA ARG A 156 8.67 -10.07 -5.00
C ARG A 156 8.06 -11.46 -5.11
N ASP A 157 7.76 -12.08 -3.96
CA ASP A 157 7.13 -13.40 -3.90
C ASP A 157 5.73 -13.42 -4.54
N ALA A 158 5.04 -12.28 -4.55
CA ALA A 158 3.78 -12.10 -5.27
C ALA A 158 3.95 -11.94 -6.80
N GLY A 159 5.18 -12.01 -7.32
CA GLY A 159 5.49 -11.93 -8.75
C GLY A 159 5.72 -10.51 -9.28
N ILE A 160 5.93 -9.53 -8.41
CA ILE A 160 6.21 -8.15 -8.82
C ILE A 160 7.73 -7.98 -9.02
N ASN A 161 8.11 -7.45 -10.17
CA ASN A 161 9.51 -7.13 -10.48
C ASN A 161 9.94 -5.85 -9.74
N VAL A 162 10.53 -6.02 -8.54
CA VAL A 162 11.07 -4.94 -7.71
C VAL A 162 12.54 -4.73 -8.04
N ALA A 163 12.83 -3.77 -8.91
CA ALA A 163 14.19 -3.42 -9.34
C ALA A 163 14.97 -2.69 -8.24
N GLY A 164 14.28 -1.91 -7.41
CA GLY A 164 14.91 -1.15 -6.34
C GLY A 164 13.97 -0.82 -5.18
N ILE A 165 14.56 -0.32 -4.10
CA ILE A 165 13.82 0.17 -2.93
C ILE A 165 14.26 1.60 -2.66
N ARG A 166 13.32 2.48 -2.37
CA ARG A 166 13.55 3.86 -1.94
C ARG A 166 12.76 4.15 -0.67
N GLY A 167 13.44 4.66 0.35
CA GLY A 167 12.80 5.10 1.59
C GLY A 167 11.87 6.30 1.37
N LEU A 168 10.94 6.47 2.30
CA LEU A 168 9.97 7.58 2.29
C LEU A 168 10.52 8.88 2.92
N GLY A 169 11.76 8.87 3.40
CA GLY A 169 12.35 9.98 4.15
C GLY A 169 11.93 10.00 5.62
N GLU A 170 12.27 11.10 6.34
CA GLU A 170 11.82 11.29 7.72
C GLU A 170 10.31 11.55 7.73
N LEU A 171 9.57 10.65 8.33
CA LEU A 171 8.14 10.79 8.57
C LEU A 171 7.98 11.57 9.88
N ARG A 172 7.57 12.81 9.79
CA ARG A 172 7.20 13.62 10.97
C ARG A 172 5.75 13.33 11.30
N GLY A 173 5.54 12.67 12.42
CA GLY A 173 4.23 12.53 13.04
C GLY A 173 3.78 13.82 13.72
#